data_367511e71bea8f419d3e8ab59555a323
#
_entry.id   367511e71bea8f419d3e8ab59555a323
#
_cell.length_a   1.000
_cell.length_b   1.000
_cell.length_c   1.000
_cell.angle_alpha   90.00
_cell.angle_beta   90.00
_cell.angle_gamma   90.00
#
_symmetry.space_group_name_H-M   'P 1'
#
loop_
_entity.id
_entity.type
_entity.pdbx_description
1 polymer ?
#
loop_
_entity_poly.entity_id
_entity_poly.type
_entity_poly.pdbx_seq_one_letter_code
_entity_poly.pdbx_strand_id
1 'polypeptide(L)'
;DLAWSRGLGDVYKRQDMQHGVVDYPNALQMLQAISTTDVVPMARVNWNEPGQIMKILDAGSYGVICPMVSNRKEAERFVKACMYPPKGYRSFGPIRGLLYGGPDYGKYANDEILKFAMIETKEALDNLDPIMSTPGLNGIYIGPADLSLAIGEEPSFDKPEGDKVYDTIMKILDHAKKNKIIAGIHNMKAEYA
;
A
#
# COMPACT_ATOMS: atom_id res chain seq x y z
N ASP A 1 8.84 6.13 9.37
CA ASP A 1 10.16 5.56 9.67
C ASP A 1 11.11 5.71 8.51
N LEU A 2 11.91 6.77 8.53
CA LEU A 2 12.99 6.99 7.57
C LEU A 2 14.19 6.05 7.81
N ALA A 3 14.14 5.22 8.83
CA ALA A 3 15.30 4.46 9.31
C ALA A 3 15.61 3.18 8.50
N TRP A 4 14.70 2.68 7.68
CA TRP A 4 14.77 1.31 7.17
C TRP A 4 15.18 1.18 5.72
N SER A 5 15.43 2.27 5.02
CA SER A 5 15.93 2.20 3.66
C SER A 5 17.28 2.92 3.58
N ARG A 6 18.32 2.25 3.99
CA ARG A 6 19.72 2.71 3.95
C ARG A 6 20.56 1.94 2.94
N GLY A 7 19.96 1.45 1.87
CA GLY A 7 20.68 0.74 0.82
C GLY A 7 20.88 1.61 -0.42
N LEU A 8 22.06 1.57 -1.01
CA LEU A 8 22.25 1.89 -2.41
C LEU A 8 21.44 0.86 -3.20
N GLY A 9 20.31 1.27 -3.77
CA GLY A 9 19.46 0.40 -4.57
C GLY A 9 18.00 0.26 -4.12
N ASP A 10 17.52 1.11 -3.21
CA ASP A 10 16.08 1.18 -2.90
C ASP A 10 15.28 1.49 -4.16
N VAL A 11 14.39 0.58 -4.55
CA VAL A 11 13.50 0.75 -5.70
C VAL A 11 12.33 1.65 -5.35
N TYR A 12 11.85 1.62 -4.10
CA TYR A 12 10.79 2.49 -3.61
C TYR A 12 11.03 2.90 -2.15
N LYS A 13 10.39 3.99 -1.74
CA LYS A 13 10.38 4.47 -0.35
C LYS A 13 8.95 4.78 0.08
N ARG A 14 8.54 4.20 1.23
CA ARG A 14 7.21 4.35 1.78
C ARG A 14 7.20 5.31 2.96
N GLN A 15 6.31 6.30 2.93
CA GLN A 15 5.93 7.13 4.07
C GLN A 15 4.78 6.47 4.80
N ASP A 16 4.89 6.38 6.12
CA ASP A 16 3.85 5.81 6.97
C ASP A 16 3.04 6.92 7.63
N MET A 17 1.80 7.11 7.13
CA MET A 17 0.87 8.08 7.70
C MET A 17 -0.19 7.42 8.59
N GLN A 18 -0.18 6.08 8.71
CA GLN A 18 -1.10 5.35 9.58
C GLN A 18 -0.63 5.38 11.03
N HIS A 19 0.65 5.09 11.24
CA HIS A 19 1.26 5.05 12.56
C HIS A 19 2.41 6.04 12.68
N GLY A 20 2.74 6.42 13.92
CA GLY A 20 3.83 7.35 14.19
C GLY A 20 3.39 8.81 14.12
N VAL A 21 4.30 9.68 13.68
CA VAL A 21 4.16 11.15 13.75
C VAL A 21 4.06 11.84 12.39
N VAL A 22 3.98 11.06 11.30
CA VAL A 22 3.92 11.61 9.94
C VAL A 22 2.47 11.91 9.57
N ASP A 23 2.16 13.19 9.40
CA ASP A 23 0.92 13.65 8.81
C ASP A 23 1.12 14.16 7.36
N TYR A 24 0.09 14.72 6.74
CA TYR A 24 0.16 15.19 5.37
C TYR A 24 1.25 16.25 5.12
N PRO A 25 1.44 17.31 5.94
CA PRO A 25 2.54 18.26 5.75
C PRO A 25 3.92 17.61 5.78
N ASN A 26 4.15 16.69 6.70
CA ASN A 26 5.41 15.97 6.79
C ASN A 26 5.60 15.04 5.60
N ALA A 27 4.57 14.28 5.20
CA ALA A 27 4.61 13.41 4.04
C ALA A 27 4.93 14.19 2.76
N LEU A 28 4.36 15.39 2.58
CA LEU A 28 4.67 16.27 1.45
C LEU A 28 6.16 16.64 1.41
N GLN A 29 6.75 17.04 2.54
CA GLN A 29 8.18 17.36 2.61
C GLN A 29 9.05 16.15 2.29
N MET A 30 8.66 14.96 2.79
CA MET A 30 9.36 13.70 2.51
C MET A 30 9.27 13.33 1.02
N LEU A 31 8.11 13.50 0.38
CA LEU A 31 7.94 13.30 -1.06
C LEU A 31 8.81 14.26 -1.87
N GLN A 32 8.96 15.53 -1.42
CA GLN A 32 9.87 16.49 -2.03
C GLN A 32 11.33 16.02 -1.95
N ALA A 33 11.77 15.54 -0.80
CA ALA A 33 13.12 15.02 -0.63
C ALA A 33 13.37 13.77 -1.49
N ILE A 34 12.43 12.83 -1.55
CA ILE A 34 12.55 11.62 -2.38
C ILE A 34 12.64 11.96 -3.87
N SER A 35 11.93 13.01 -4.32
CA SER A 35 11.94 13.42 -5.72
C SER A 35 13.29 13.92 -6.23
N THR A 36 14.28 14.08 -5.37
CA THR A 36 15.68 14.35 -5.77
C THR A 36 16.44 13.08 -6.16
N THR A 37 15.80 11.92 -6.10
CA THR A 37 16.36 10.59 -6.39
C THR A 37 15.46 9.85 -7.37
N ASP A 38 15.95 8.73 -7.91
CA ASP A 38 15.17 7.84 -8.80
C ASP A 38 14.27 6.84 -8.03
N VAL A 39 14.16 6.99 -6.70
CA VAL A 39 13.36 6.11 -5.84
C VAL A 39 11.87 6.42 -6.01
N VAL A 40 11.05 5.39 -6.23
CA VAL A 40 9.60 5.53 -6.38
C VAL A 40 8.96 5.88 -5.04
N PRO A 41 8.29 7.06 -4.91
CA PRO A 41 7.64 7.45 -3.67
C PRO A 41 6.32 6.72 -3.48
N MET A 42 6.15 6.07 -2.32
CA MET A 42 4.90 5.42 -1.91
C MET A 42 4.45 5.94 -0.54
N ALA A 43 3.16 5.82 -0.24
CA ALA A 43 2.61 6.20 1.06
C ALA A 43 1.63 5.15 1.59
N ARG A 44 1.71 4.83 2.89
CA ARG A 44 0.63 4.15 3.59
C ARG A 44 -0.28 5.22 4.19
N VAL A 45 -1.55 5.22 3.75
CA VAL A 45 -2.56 6.18 4.23
C VAL A 45 -3.10 5.78 5.59
N ASN A 46 -3.73 6.72 6.30
CA ASN A 46 -4.27 6.49 7.64
C ASN A 46 -5.41 5.47 7.62
N TRP A 47 -6.27 5.56 6.61
CA TRP A 47 -7.46 4.75 6.47
C TRP A 47 -7.92 4.72 5.01
N ASN A 48 -8.91 3.87 4.69
CA ASN A 48 -9.57 3.85 3.38
C ASN A 48 -10.50 5.07 3.22
N GLU A 49 -9.90 6.26 3.20
CA GLU A 49 -10.60 7.55 3.08
C GLU A 49 -10.22 8.24 1.77
N PRO A 50 -11.17 8.36 0.81
CA PRO A 50 -10.90 8.87 -0.52
C PRO A 50 -10.22 10.23 -0.57
N GLY A 51 -10.61 11.16 0.31
CA GLY A 51 -10.03 12.51 0.34
C GLY A 51 -8.53 12.50 0.67
N GLN A 52 -8.11 11.66 1.61
CA GLN A 52 -6.69 11.50 1.97
C GLN A 52 -5.90 10.79 0.87
N ILE A 53 -6.50 9.74 0.27
CA ILE A 53 -5.90 9.00 -0.85
C ILE A 53 -5.65 9.95 -2.03
N MET A 54 -6.65 10.73 -2.45
CA MET A 54 -6.50 11.70 -3.54
C MET A 54 -5.43 12.74 -3.20
N LYS A 55 -5.41 13.23 -1.97
CA LYS A 55 -4.49 14.27 -1.51
C LYS A 55 -3.03 13.82 -1.59
N ILE A 56 -2.72 12.61 -1.13
CA ILE A 56 -1.34 12.10 -1.17
C ILE A 56 -0.88 11.77 -2.60
N LEU A 57 -1.78 11.35 -3.48
CA LEU A 57 -1.50 11.16 -4.89
C LEU A 57 -1.22 12.49 -5.60
N ASP A 58 -1.97 13.56 -5.27
CA ASP A 58 -1.74 14.90 -5.80
C ASP A 58 -0.41 15.51 -5.31
N ALA A 59 0.04 15.08 -4.13
CA ALA A 59 1.35 15.40 -3.58
C ALA A 59 2.52 14.70 -4.30
N GLY A 60 2.25 13.74 -5.19
CA GLY A 60 3.26 13.06 -6.01
C GLY A 60 3.62 11.65 -5.55
N SER A 61 2.82 11.01 -4.71
CA SER A 61 2.98 9.57 -4.45
C SER A 61 2.64 8.74 -5.69
N TYR A 62 3.47 7.78 -6.04
CA TYR A 62 3.27 6.84 -7.15
C TYR A 62 2.74 5.47 -6.70
N GLY A 63 2.52 5.30 -5.41
CA GLY A 63 1.87 4.13 -4.86
C GLY A 63 1.21 4.42 -3.54
N VAL A 64 0.09 3.74 -3.29
CA VAL A 64 -0.66 3.83 -2.04
C VAL A 64 -0.86 2.45 -1.44
N ILE A 65 -0.56 2.34 -0.15
CA ILE A 65 -0.90 1.18 0.67
C ILE A 65 -2.06 1.59 1.55
N CYS A 66 -3.19 0.87 1.43
CA CYS A 66 -4.41 1.12 2.19
C CYS A 66 -4.56 0.08 3.30
N PRO A 67 -4.55 0.48 4.59
CA PRO A 67 -4.69 -0.43 5.71
C PRO A 67 -6.12 -0.97 5.84
N MET A 68 -6.28 -2.07 6.59
CA MET A 68 -7.55 -2.61 7.09
C MET A 68 -8.59 -2.93 6.01
N VAL A 69 -8.17 -3.32 4.81
CA VAL A 69 -9.07 -3.73 3.73
C VAL A 69 -9.56 -5.15 3.98
N SER A 70 -10.82 -5.30 4.31
CA SER A 70 -11.39 -6.55 4.81
C SER A 70 -12.25 -7.31 3.79
N ASN A 71 -12.73 -6.64 2.74
CA ASN A 71 -13.62 -7.25 1.75
C ASN A 71 -13.50 -6.56 0.38
N ARG A 72 -14.11 -7.18 -0.63
CA ARG A 72 -14.09 -6.68 -2.01
C ARG A 72 -14.62 -5.25 -2.17
N LYS A 73 -15.70 -4.92 -1.46
CA LYS A 73 -16.31 -3.57 -1.54
C LYS A 73 -15.34 -2.49 -1.08
N GLU A 74 -14.59 -2.77 -0.03
CA GLU A 74 -13.56 -1.85 0.48
C GLU A 74 -12.38 -1.75 -0.48
N ALA A 75 -11.94 -2.88 -1.06
CA ALA A 75 -10.90 -2.88 -2.09
C ALA A 75 -11.31 -2.08 -3.33
N GLU A 76 -12.55 -2.22 -3.81
CA GLU A 76 -13.09 -1.44 -4.92
C GLU A 76 -13.18 0.06 -4.59
N ARG A 77 -13.63 0.42 -3.37
CA ARG A 77 -13.65 1.81 -2.90
C ARG A 77 -12.25 2.42 -2.95
N PHE A 78 -11.26 1.72 -2.42
CA PHE A 78 -9.86 2.12 -2.44
C PHE A 78 -9.32 2.31 -3.86
N VAL A 79 -9.46 1.29 -4.70
CA VAL A 79 -8.98 1.34 -6.09
C VAL A 79 -9.60 2.51 -6.85
N LYS A 80 -10.92 2.69 -6.74
CA LYS A 80 -11.64 3.79 -7.42
C LYS A 80 -11.24 5.17 -6.91
N ALA A 81 -10.85 5.30 -5.62
CA ALA A 81 -10.32 6.55 -5.07
C ALA A 81 -8.95 6.93 -5.67
N CYS A 82 -8.16 5.94 -6.11
CA CYS A 82 -6.87 6.16 -6.76
C CYS A 82 -6.98 6.47 -8.26
N MET A 83 -8.11 6.20 -8.90
CA MET A 83 -8.26 6.25 -10.35
C MET A 83 -9.16 7.41 -10.81
N TYR A 84 -8.77 8.07 -11.89
CA TYR A 84 -9.59 9.09 -12.55
C TYR A 84 -10.78 8.45 -13.30
N PRO A 85 -11.88 9.20 -13.48
CA PRO A 85 -12.98 8.77 -14.33
C PRO A 85 -12.52 8.39 -15.76
N PRO A 86 -13.17 7.43 -16.45
CA PRO A 86 -14.36 6.69 -15.98
C PRO A 86 -14.05 5.46 -15.12
N LYS A 87 -12.76 5.11 -14.90
CA LYS A 87 -12.34 3.92 -14.14
C LYS A 87 -12.55 4.09 -12.62
N GLY A 88 -12.53 5.33 -12.10
CA GLY A 88 -12.72 5.65 -10.70
C GLY A 88 -13.40 7.01 -10.50
N TYR A 89 -13.21 7.61 -9.31
CA TYR A 89 -13.79 8.90 -8.95
C TYR A 89 -12.78 9.88 -8.34
N ARG A 90 -11.47 9.64 -8.53
CA ARG A 90 -10.43 10.60 -8.12
C ARG A 90 -10.69 11.94 -8.82
N SER A 91 -10.73 13.02 -8.04
CA SER A 91 -10.79 14.39 -8.58
C SER A 91 -9.46 14.77 -9.23
N PHE A 92 -9.50 15.52 -10.32
CA PHE A 92 -8.29 15.93 -11.04
C PHE A 92 -7.71 17.21 -10.49
N GLY A 93 -6.53 17.13 -9.90
CA GLY A 93 -5.77 18.27 -9.35
C GLY A 93 -4.33 17.86 -8.98
N PRO A 94 -3.60 17.12 -9.85
CA PRO A 94 -2.33 16.50 -9.47
C PRO A 94 -1.16 17.49 -9.60
N ILE A 95 -1.13 18.58 -8.81
CA ILE A 95 -0.14 19.65 -8.92
C ILE A 95 1.29 19.10 -8.92
N ARG A 96 1.64 18.26 -7.95
CA ARG A 96 2.97 17.66 -7.89
C ARG A 96 3.11 16.42 -8.77
N GLY A 97 2.02 15.69 -9.01
CA GLY A 97 2.01 14.60 -9.97
C GLY A 97 2.44 15.07 -11.37
N LEU A 98 1.98 16.25 -11.81
CA LEU A 98 2.40 16.85 -13.07
C LEU A 98 3.88 17.26 -13.10
N LEU A 99 4.46 17.66 -11.95
CA LEU A 99 5.89 18.01 -11.87
C LEU A 99 6.79 16.79 -12.08
N TYR A 100 6.38 15.63 -11.63
CA TYR A 100 7.19 14.38 -11.74
C TYR A 100 6.83 13.55 -12.96
N GLY A 101 5.53 13.38 -13.22
CA GLY A 101 5.01 12.55 -14.30
C GLY A 101 4.87 13.27 -15.64
N GLY A 102 5.13 14.61 -15.68
CA GLY A 102 5.01 15.39 -16.89
C GLY A 102 3.57 15.83 -17.23
N PRO A 103 3.38 16.60 -18.32
CA PRO A 103 2.10 17.20 -18.68
C PRO A 103 1.02 16.17 -19.04
N ASP A 104 1.39 14.98 -19.39
CA ASP A 104 0.51 13.87 -19.73
C ASP A 104 0.23 12.88 -18.57
N TYR A 105 0.67 13.21 -17.34
CA TYR A 105 0.43 12.42 -16.14
C TYR A 105 -1.01 11.91 -16.02
N GLY A 106 -2.00 12.77 -16.26
CA GLY A 106 -3.41 12.40 -16.17
C GLY A 106 -3.84 11.31 -17.15
N LYS A 107 -3.11 11.14 -18.26
CA LYS A 107 -3.36 10.11 -19.26
C LYS A 107 -2.90 8.72 -18.79
N TYR A 108 -1.81 8.66 -18.01
CA TYR A 108 -1.18 7.40 -17.61
C TYR A 108 -1.39 7.06 -16.13
N ALA A 109 -1.78 8.01 -15.29
CA ALA A 109 -1.87 7.84 -13.84
C ALA A 109 -2.72 6.63 -13.39
N ASN A 110 -3.81 6.31 -14.10
CA ASN A 110 -4.66 5.17 -13.77
C ASN A 110 -3.93 3.82 -13.87
N ASP A 111 -2.95 3.74 -14.76
CA ASP A 111 -2.21 2.51 -15.05
C ASP A 111 -0.85 2.47 -14.30
N GLU A 112 -0.22 3.63 -14.08
CA GLU A 112 1.09 3.76 -13.42
C GLU A 112 1.02 3.72 -11.88
N ILE A 113 -0.02 4.31 -11.28
CA ILE A 113 -0.12 4.35 -9.82
C ILE A 113 -0.37 2.96 -9.25
N LEU A 114 0.49 2.55 -8.33
CA LEU A 114 0.39 1.27 -7.63
C LEU A 114 -0.62 1.34 -6.47
N LYS A 115 -1.45 0.32 -6.35
CA LYS A 115 -2.52 0.20 -5.37
C LYS A 115 -2.38 -1.11 -4.61
N PHE A 116 -2.04 -1.03 -3.31
CA PHE A 116 -1.86 -2.18 -2.42
C PHE A 116 -2.89 -2.16 -1.29
N ALA A 117 -3.65 -3.23 -1.14
CA ALA A 117 -4.56 -3.43 -0.02
C ALA A 117 -3.85 -4.20 1.10
N MET A 118 -3.89 -3.74 2.35
CA MET A 118 -3.35 -4.52 3.46
C MET A 118 -4.29 -5.66 3.85
N ILE A 119 -3.69 -6.84 4.02
CA ILE A 119 -4.34 -8.05 4.53
C ILE A 119 -3.87 -8.26 5.96
N GLU A 120 -4.73 -7.93 6.92
CA GLU A 120 -4.36 -7.90 8.33
C GLU A 120 -5.55 -8.08 9.29
N THR A 121 -6.75 -8.39 8.76
CA THR A 121 -7.96 -8.63 9.56
C THR A 121 -8.48 -10.05 9.37
N LYS A 122 -9.26 -10.54 10.36
CA LYS A 122 -9.92 -11.86 10.26
C LYS A 122 -10.87 -11.92 9.07
N GLU A 123 -11.64 -10.86 8.82
CA GLU A 123 -12.55 -10.77 7.67
C GLU A 123 -11.78 -10.81 6.35
N ALA A 124 -10.60 -10.15 6.27
CA ALA A 124 -9.77 -10.19 5.07
C ALA A 124 -9.30 -11.61 4.74
N LEU A 125 -8.94 -12.42 5.77
CA LEU A 125 -8.55 -13.82 5.59
C LEU A 125 -9.68 -14.68 5.00
N ASP A 126 -10.93 -14.37 5.34
CA ASP A 126 -12.10 -15.05 4.81
C ASP A 126 -12.49 -14.57 3.38
N ASN A 127 -11.87 -13.45 2.91
CA ASN A 127 -12.16 -12.76 1.65
C ASN A 127 -10.95 -12.60 0.72
N LEU A 128 -9.91 -13.44 0.83
CA LEU A 128 -8.66 -13.28 0.06
C LEU A 128 -8.89 -13.19 -1.45
N ASP A 129 -9.53 -14.19 -2.06
CA ASP A 129 -9.78 -14.18 -3.51
C ASP A 129 -10.71 -13.03 -3.96
N PRO A 130 -11.81 -12.72 -3.25
CA PRO A 130 -12.61 -11.53 -3.53
C PRO A 130 -11.83 -10.22 -3.53
N ILE A 131 -10.94 -10.01 -2.55
CA ILE A 131 -10.10 -8.82 -2.48
C ILE A 131 -9.08 -8.81 -3.63
N MET A 132 -8.32 -9.90 -3.77
CA MET A 132 -7.20 -10.00 -4.71
C MET A 132 -7.63 -9.97 -6.18
N SER A 133 -8.86 -10.39 -6.48
CA SER A 133 -9.44 -10.30 -7.84
C SER A 133 -10.10 -8.96 -8.14
N THR A 134 -9.94 -7.94 -7.30
CA THR A 134 -10.50 -6.59 -7.54
C THR A 134 -9.84 -5.94 -8.75
N PRO A 135 -10.60 -5.55 -9.79
CA PRO A 135 -10.03 -4.90 -10.96
C PRO A 135 -9.27 -3.61 -10.62
N GLY A 136 -8.03 -3.50 -11.09
CA GLY A 136 -7.19 -2.34 -10.87
C GLY A 136 -6.38 -2.38 -9.56
N LEU A 137 -6.55 -3.39 -8.70
CA LEU A 137 -5.65 -3.65 -7.58
C LEU A 137 -4.34 -4.26 -8.12
N ASN A 138 -3.19 -3.70 -7.73
CA ASN A 138 -1.89 -4.17 -8.19
C ASN A 138 -1.28 -5.22 -7.26
N GLY A 139 -1.61 -5.16 -5.97
CA GLY A 139 -1.05 -6.07 -5.00
C GLY A 139 -1.72 -6.01 -3.64
N ILE A 140 -1.21 -6.86 -2.76
CA ILE A 140 -1.54 -6.83 -1.34
C ILE A 140 -0.29 -6.51 -0.51
N TYR A 141 -0.51 -6.00 0.69
CA TYR A 141 0.55 -5.76 1.67
C TYR A 141 0.18 -6.43 2.99
N ILE A 142 1.04 -7.32 3.50
CA ILE A 142 0.74 -8.09 4.71
C ILE A 142 1.21 -7.30 5.93
N GLY A 143 0.33 -7.13 6.92
CA GLY A 143 0.62 -6.53 8.23
C GLY A 143 0.71 -7.60 9.32
N PRO A 144 1.90 -8.19 9.61
CA PRO A 144 1.99 -9.34 10.51
C PRO A 144 1.53 -9.08 11.93
N ALA A 145 1.73 -7.85 12.46
CA ALA A 145 1.33 -7.51 13.83
C ALA A 145 -0.19 -7.55 14.00
N ASP A 146 -0.94 -6.83 13.15
CA ASP A 146 -2.41 -6.84 13.18
C ASP A 146 -2.96 -8.20 12.79
N LEU A 147 -2.33 -8.90 11.82
CA LEU A 147 -2.69 -10.26 11.45
C LEU A 147 -2.55 -11.23 12.63
N SER A 148 -1.49 -11.07 13.46
CA SER A 148 -1.31 -11.86 14.68
C SER A 148 -2.50 -11.68 15.61
N LEU A 149 -2.85 -10.43 15.91
CA LEU A 149 -4.00 -10.10 16.76
C LEU A 149 -5.31 -10.64 16.18
N ALA A 150 -5.48 -10.56 14.85
CA ALA A 150 -6.69 -11.04 14.16
C ALA A 150 -6.92 -12.55 14.30
N ILE A 151 -5.85 -13.34 14.51
CA ILE A 151 -5.93 -14.80 14.72
C ILE A 151 -5.70 -15.24 16.17
N GLY A 152 -5.64 -14.26 17.11
CA GLY A 152 -5.52 -14.50 18.56
C GLY A 152 -4.10 -14.83 19.05
N GLU A 153 -3.08 -14.36 18.31
CA GLU A 153 -1.67 -14.48 18.65
C GLU A 153 -1.08 -13.15 19.12
N GLU A 154 0.06 -13.20 19.83
CA GLU A 154 0.79 -12.03 20.25
C GLU A 154 1.31 -11.22 19.03
N PRO A 155 1.18 -9.88 19.03
CA PRO A 155 1.61 -9.06 17.90
C PRO A 155 3.14 -9.10 17.72
N SER A 156 3.57 -9.38 16.51
CA SER A 156 4.98 -9.34 16.11
C SER A 156 5.10 -9.07 14.61
N PHE A 157 6.19 -8.44 14.21
CA PHE A 157 6.49 -8.17 12.81
C PHE A 157 7.22 -9.33 12.13
N ASP A 158 8.07 -10.01 12.87
CA ASP A 158 8.92 -11.09 12.37
C ASP A 158 8.39 -12.44 12.89
N LYS A 159 8.04 -13.34 11.99
CA LYS A 159 7.44 -14.63 12.31
C LYS A 159 8.25 -15.76 11.68
N PRO A 160 8.91 -16.60 12.51
CA PRO A 160 9.70 -17.72 12.02
C PRO A 160 8.82 -18.82 11.43
N GLU A 161 9.43 -19.67 10.61
CA GLU A 161 8.81 -20.89 10.10
C GLU A 161 8.28 -21.78 11.24
N GLY A 162 7.05 -22.32 11.06
CA GLY A 162 6.36 -23.10 12.08
C GLY A 162 5.52 -22.29 13.07
N ASP A 163 5.57 -20.95 13.01
CA ASP A 163 4.63 -20.08 13.71
C ASP A 163 3.27 -20.08 12.98
N LYS A 164 2.18 -20.07 13.72
CA LYS A 164 0.81 -20.07 13.16
C LYS A 164 0.56 -18.84 12.26
N VAL A 165 1.16 -17.70 12.58
CA VAL A 165 1.07 -16.50 11.74
C VAL A 165 1.87 -16.67 10.45
N TYR A 166 3.05 -17.32 10.52
CA TYR A 166 3.83 -17.66 9.34
C TYR A 166 3.02 -18.55 8.37
N ASP A 167 2.37 -19.60 8.88
CA ASP A 167 1.53 -20.47 8.05
C ASP A 167 0.36 -19.68 7.42
N THR A 168 -0.20 -18.73 8.15
CA THR A 168 -1.24 -17.83 7.64
C THR A 168 -0.69 -16.91 6.55
N ILE A 169 0.52 -16.36 6.71
CA ILE A 169 1.21 -15.57 5.70
C ILE A 169 1.44 -16.40 4.43
N MET A 170 1.92 -17.63 4.57
CA MET A 170 2.12 -18.54 3.42
C MET A 170 0.83 -18.79 2.67
N LYS A 171 -0.29 -19.01 3.38
CA LYS A 171 -1.62 -19.11 2.75
C LYS A 171 -2.00 -17.86 1.97
N ILE A 172 -1.77 -16.66 2.53
CA ILE A 172 -2.02 -15.39 1.82
C ILE A 172 -1.18 -15.30 0.54
N LEU A 173 0.11 -15.68 0.60
CA LEU A 173 1.00 -15.68 -0.55
C LEU A 173 0.55 -16.65 -1.65
N ASP A 174 0.02 -17.82 -1.30
CA ASP A 174 -0.51 -18.76 -2.28
C ASP A 174 -1.75 -18.20 -3.02
N HIS A 175 -2.63 -17.49 -2.30
CA HIS A 175 -3.75 -16.76 -2.91
C HIS A 175 -3.25 -15.62 -3.82
N ALA A 176 -2.21 -14.87 -3.41
CA ALA A 176 -1.63 -13.82 -4.24
C ALA A 176 -1.02 -14.39 -5.54
N LYS A 177 -0.28 -15.49 -5.46
CA LYS A 177 0.24 -16.21 -6.64
C LYS A 177 -0.87 -16.67 -7.57
N LYS A 178 -1.92 -17.29 -7.02
CA LYS A 178 -3.10 -17.73 -7.80
C LYS A 178 -3.78 -16.58 -8.53
N ASN A 179 -3.92 -15.43 -7.87
CA ASN A 179 -4.52 -14.23 -8.45
C ASN A 179 -3.53 -13.39 -9.29
N LYS A 180 -2.26 -13.79 -9.37
CA LYS A 180 -1.19 -13.13 -10.15
C LYS A 180 -1.00 -11.67 -9.78
N ILE A 181 -1.08 -11.34 -8.50
CA ILE A 181 -0.83 -9.99 -7.99
C ILE A 181 0.44 -9.95 -7.12
N ILE A 182 0.99 -8.77 -6.95
CA ILE A 182 2.18 -8.53 -6.13
C ILE A 182 1.84 -8.73 -4.65
N ALA A 183 2.75 -9.35 -3.89
CA ALA A 183 2.64 -9.42 -2.44
C ALA A 183 3.85 -8.74 -1.80
N GLY A 184 3.59 -7.83 -0.86
CA GLY A 184 4.57 -7.22 0.01
C GLY A 184 4.26 -7.54 1.48
N ILE A 185 5.25 -7.36 2.34
CA ILE A 185 5.11 -7.65 3.78
C ILE A 185 5.87 -6.61 4.59
N HIS A 186 5.41 -6.36 5.82
CA HIS A 186 6.08 -5.50 6.78
C HIS A 186 6.90 -6.34 7.76
N ASN A 187 8.21 -6.33 7.62
CA ASN A 187 9.15 -6.99 8.53
C ASN A 187 10.09 -5.99 9.18
N MET A 188 10.61 -6.32 10.35
CA MET A 188 11.66 -5.56 11.03
C MET A 188 13.05 -5.98 10.57
N LYS A 189 13.22 -7.25 10.20
CA LYS A 189 14.49 -7.82 9.79
C LYS A 189 14.39 -8.39 8.37
N ALA A 190 15.41 -8.17 7.56
CA ALA A 190 15.45 -8.63 6.17
C ALA A 190 15.39 -10.16 6.00
N GLU A 191 15.83 -10.91 7.02
CA GLU A 191 15.79 -12.39 7.01
C GLU A 191 14.38 -12.99 6.99
N TYR A 192 13.35 -12.17 7.32
CA TYR A 192 11.93 -12.58 7.32
C TYR A 192 11.15 -12.02 6.12
N ALA A 193 11.82 -11.36 5.16
CA ALA A 193 11.19 -10.77 3.98
C ALA A 193 11.05 -11.74 2.79
#